data_d4c5bc862723094a2dcb867055c13883
#
_entry.id   d4c5bc862723094a2dcb867055c13883
#
_cell.length_a   1.000
_cell.length_b   1.000
_cell.length_c   1.000
_cell.angle_alpha   90.00
_cell.angle_beta   90.00
_cell.angle_gamma   90.00
#
_symmetry.space_group_name_H-M   'P 1'
#
loop_
_entity.id
_entity.type
_entity.pdbx_description
1 polymer ?
#
loop_
_entity_poly.entity_id
_entity_poly.type
_entity_poly.pdbx_seq_one_letter_code
_entity_poly.pdbx_strand_id
1 'polypeptide(L)' 'MTEELKIHPTACIDEGVTIGKGSTIWHFSHVMSGAVIGENCNLGQNVVISPGAVLGRGVKVQNNVSVYKKQ' A
#
# COMPACT_ATOMS: atom_id res chain seq x y z
N MET A 1 -8.33 -16.11 -13.93
CA MET A 1 -7.29 -15.36 -13.36
C MET A 1 -7.76 -14.53 -12.19
N THR A 2 -7.12 -14.62 -11.13
CA THR A 2 -7.55 -13.94 -9.93
C THR A 2 -6.80 -12.64 -9.77
N GLU A 3 -7.49 -11.66 -9.21
CA GLU A 3 -6.91 -10.38 -8.90
C GLU A 3 -6.80 -10.25 -7.41
N GLU A 4 -6.01 -11.11 -6.83
CA GLU A 4 -5.89 -11.22 -5.39
C GLU A 4 -4.93 -10.19 -4.83
N LEU A 5 -5.24 -9.77 -3.64
CA LEU A 5 -4.29 -8.99 -2.85
C LEU A 5 -3.18 -9.91 -2.39
N LYS A 6 -1.96 -9.41 -2.45
CA LYS A 6 -0.80 -10.13 -1.92
C LYS A 6 -0.14 -9.25 -0.89
N ILE A 7 -0.39 -9.56 0.36
CA ILE A 7 0.13 -8.78 1.46
C ILE A 7 1.02 -9.69 2.28
N HIS A 8 2.30 -9.35 2.35
CA HIS A 8 3.24 -10.18 3.09
C HIS A 8 2.87 -10.15 4.57
N PRO A 9 3.02 -11.28 5.28
CA PRO A 9 2.64 -11.33 6.69
C PRO A 9 3.34 -10.30 7.59
N THR A 10 4.52 -9.82 7.20
CA THR A 10 5.23 -8.82 7.99
C THR A 10 4.75 -7.40 7.72
N ALA A 11 3.92 -7.20 6.69
CA ALA A 11 3.38 -5.88 6.44
C ALA A 11 2.32 -5.55 7.47
N CYS A 12 2.27 -4.28 7.86
CA CYS A 12 1.32 -3.82 8.85
C CYS A 12 0.29 -2.93 8.17
N ILE A 13 -0.96 -3.38 8.18
CA ILE A 13 -2.06 -2.64 7.56
C ILE A 13 -2.99 -2.19 8.68
N ASP A 14 -3.08 -0.89 8.88
CA ASP A 14 -3.92 -0.34 9.92
C ASP A 14 -5.39 -0.42 9.52
N GLU A 15 -6.26 -0.19 10.50
CA GLU A 15 -7.69 -0.16 10.23
C GLU A 15 -8.04 0.98 9.30
N GLY A 16 -9.12 0.79 8.55
CA GLY A 16 -9.63 1.85 7.68
C GLY A 16 -8.85 2.02 6.38
N VAL A 17 -7.93 1.12 6.09
CA VAL A 17 -7.18 1.14 4.84
C VAL A 17 -8.00 0.45 3.77
N THR A 18 -8.04 1.06 2.59
CA THR A 18 -8.66 0.47 1.40
C THR A 18 -7.56 0.07 0.43
N ILE A 19 -7.59 -1.17 -0.02
CA ILE A 19 -6.58 -1.67 -0.96
C ILE A 19 -7.29 -2.28 -2.14
N GLY A 20 -7.01 -1.75 -3.33
CA GLY A 20 -7.62 -2.27 -4.55
C GLY A 20 -7.08 -3.65 -4.92
N LYS A 21 -7.88 -4.38 -5.68
CA LYS A 21 -7.52 -5.74 -6.08
C LYS A 21 -6.26 -5.74 -6.93
N GLY A 22 -5.54 -6.84 -6.86
CA GLY A 22 -4.32 -7.01 -7.64
C GLY A 22 -3.10 -6.30 -7.08
N SER A 23 -3.24 -5.63 -5.95
CA SER A 23 -2.12 -4.92 -5.35
C SER A 23 -1.24 -5.86 -4.55
N THR A 24 0.05 -5.53 -4.45
CA THR A 24 1.03 -6.33 -3.73
C THR A 24 1.75 -5.43 -2.74
N ILE A 25 1.86 -5.91 -1.51
CA ILE A 25 2.57 -5.18 -0.45
C ILE A 25 3.63 -6.12 0.13
N TRP A 26 4.88 -5.70 0.03
CA TRP A 26 6.01 -6.55 0.39
C TRP A 26 6.38 -6.42 1.86
N HIS A 27 7.55 -6.91 2.23
CA HIS A 27 7.99 -7.07 3.61
C HIS A 27 8.04 -5.74 4.37
N PHE A 28 7.57 -5.74 5.60
CA PHE A 28 7.80 -4.67 6.57
C PHE A 28 7.25 -3.31 6.16
N SER A 29 6.33 -3.30 5.21
CA SER A 29 5.67 -2.05 4.84
C SER A 29 4.56 -1.75 5.82
N HIS A 30 4.29 -0.45 6.03
CA HIS A 30 3.25 -0.03 6.95
C HIS A 30 2.31 0.91 6.22
N VAL A 31 1.06 0.50 6.08
CA VAL A 31 0.02 1.32 5.48
C VAL A 31 -0.85 1.83 6.61
N MET A 32 -0.85 3.14 6.82
CA MET A 32 -1.49 3.72 7.98
C MET A 32 -2.95 4.01 7.71
N SER A 33 -3.69 4.25 8.80
CA SER A 33 -5.13 4.29 8.74
C SER A 33 -5.66 5.33 7.76
N GLY A 34 -6.75 5.00 7.10
CA GLY A 34 -7.40 5.90 6.17
C GLY A 34 -6.73 6.02 4.83
N ALA A 35 -5.59 5.35 4.61
CA ALA A 35 -4.94 5.38 3.31
C ALA A 35 -5.75 4.60 2.29
N VAL A 36 -5.65 5.00 1.04
CA VAL A 36 -6.32 4.35 -0.07
C VAL A 36 -5.28 3.93 -1.09
N ILE A 37 -5.20 2.65 -1.35
CA ILE A 37 -4.29 2.08 -2.36
C ILE A 37 -5.16 1.63 -3.53
N GLY A 38 -4.87 2.16 -4.71
CA GLY A 38 -5.64 1.79 -5.90
C GLY A 38 -5.36 0.37 -6.35
N GLU A 39 -6.00 -0.01 -7.44
CA GLU A 39 -5.84 -1.36 -7.98
C GLU A 39 -4.46 -1.53 -8.62
N ASN A 40 -3.94 -2.75 -8.53
CA ASN A 40 -2.70 -3.14 -9.21
C ASN A 40 -1.51 -2.28 -8.81
N CYS A 41 -1.48 -1.85 -7.57
CA CYS A 41 -0.33 -1.14 -7.03
C CYS A 41 0.70 -2.13 -6.54
N ASN A 42 1.95 -1.70 -6.48
CA ASN A 42 3.02 -2.53 -5.95
C ASN A 42 3.85 -1.71 -4.97
N LEU A 43 3.76 -2.07 -3.71
CA LEU A 43 4.52 -1.40 -2.66
C LEU A 43 5.70 -2.28 -2.29
N GLY A 44 6.91 -1.74 -2.44
CA GLY A 44 8.13 -2.49 -2.13
C GLY A 44 8.32 -2.71 -0.65
N GLN A 45 9.52 -3.08 -0.26
CA GLN A 45 9.85 -3.34 1.14
C GLN A 45 10.03 -2.05 1.91
N ASN A 46 9.64 -2.06 3.17
CA ASN A 46 9.86 -0.92 4.07
C ASN A 46 9.25 0.36 3.55
N VAL A 47 8.09 0.26 2.90
CA VAL A 47 7.36 1.41 2.40
C VAL A 47 6.41 1.87 3.49
N VAL A 48 6.33 3.19 3.69
CA VAL A 48 5.40 3.77 4.65
C VAL A 48 4.40 4.62 3.88
N ILE A 49 3.13 4.33 4.08
CA ILE A 49 2.05 5.11 3.49
C ILE A 49 1.36 5.84 4.63
N SER A 50 1.42 7.17 4.61
CA SER A 50 0.93 7.96 5.73
C SER A 50 -0.60 7.92 5.82
N PRO A 51 -1.16 8.30 6.97
CA PRO A 51 -2.62 8.28 7.13
C PRO A 51 -3.29 9.16 6.08
N GLY A 52 -4.31 8.62 5.45
CA GLY A 52 -5.10 9.36 4.48
C GLY A 52 -4.46 9.56 3.13
N ALA A 53 -3.26 9.03 2.90
CA ALA A 53 -2.63 9.15 1.59
C ALA A 53 -3.39 8.30 0.57
N VAL A 54 -3.38 8.75 -0.68
CA VAL A 54 -4.11 8.08 -1.76
C VAL A 54 -3.15 7.76 -2.89
N LEU A 55 -3.10 6.49 -3.29
CA LEU A 55 -2.36 6.04 -4.46
C LEU A 55 -3.34 5.67 -5.55
N GLY A 56 -3.08 6.15 -6.75
CA GLY A 56 -3.92 5.79 -7.89
C GLY A 56 -3.65 4.37 -8.37
N ARG A 57 -4.34 4.00 -9.44
CA ARG A 57 -4.18 2.67 -10.02
C ARG A 57 -2.78 2.51 -10.60
N GLY A 58 -2.20 1.33 -10.39
CA GLY A 58 -0.96 0.96 -11.06
C GLY A 58 0.28 1.65 -10.54
N VAL A 59 0.19 2.30 -9.39
CA VAL A 59 1.34 3.00 -8.82
C VAL A 59 2.33 1.99 -8.26
N LYS A 60 3.60 2.21 -8.57
CA LYS A 60 4.68 1.38 -8.02
C LYS A 60 5.52 2.23 -7.08
N VAL A 61 5.66 1.77 -5.86
CA VAL A 61 6.44 2.47 -4.86
C VAL A 61 7.70 1.65 -4.59
N GLN A 62 8.85 2.26 -4.76
CA GLN A 62 10.12 1.58 -4.58
C GLN A 62 10.36 1.28 -3.11
N ASN A 63 11.38 0.45 -2.86
CA ASN A 63 11.75 0.09 -1.50
C ASN A 63 12.15 1.33 -0.70
N ASN A 64 11.81 1.33 0.57
CA ASN A 64 12.23 2.35 1.53
C ASN A 64 11.72 3.75 1.21
N VAL A 65 10.56 3.84 0.56
CA VAL A 65 9.95 5.12 0.21
C VAL A 65 8.81 5.40 1.18
N SER A 66 8.69 6.66 1.59
CA SER A 66 7.57 7.11 2.40
C SER A 66 6.68 7.98 1.53
N VAL A 67 5.39 7.70 1.56
CA VAL A 67 4.40 8.46 0.80
C VAL A 67 3.52 9.20 1.80
N TYR A 68 3.46 10.51 1.67
CA TYR A 68 2.71 11.34 2.58
C TYR A 68 1.50 11.94 1.91
N LYS A 69 0.47 12.17 2.72
CA LYS A 69 -0.71 12.84 2.23
C LYS A 69 -0.35 14.27 1.85
N LYS A 70 -0.85 14.70 0.71
CA LYS A 70 -0.63 16.06 0.27
C LYS A 70 -1.37 17.01 1.18
N GLN A 71 -0.71 18.07 1.56
CA GLN A 71 -1.28 19.09 2.46
C GLN A 71 -1.92 20.20 1.65
#